data_e45b8958310e39c7b55988fd25e665f5
#
_entry.id   e45b8958310e39c7b55988fd25e665f5
#
_cell.length_a   1.000
_cell.length_b   1.000
_cell.length_c   1.000
_cell.angle_alpha   90.00
_cell.angle_beta   90.00
_cell.angle_gamma   90.00
#
_symmetry.space_group_name_H-M   'P 1'
#
loop_
_entity.id
_entity.type
_entity.pdbx_description
1 polymer ?
#
loop_
_entity_poly.entity_id
_entity_poly.type
_entity_poly.pdbx_seq_one_letter_code
_entity_poly.pdbx_strand_id
1 'polypeptide(L)'
;MTTLSAETERLLGEFAGKTDVTIDQVENLRRIIIESPALARQVDAAIAAGHLKQFELQPADVNAGGTYLGDTKSIALPASALSTPAAPDTLDAAELTFVLGHEIQHGFNHAEAARALEQFDADLLEVAGRPTGHDYTEAIGTLLAANRRDEASANIEGWNALASRVQTAKPEATLGDLYDASTRSKQFVSLQPGPPITYAAHPDLTLNDDLSMTATAANIEGMGKHYYDEGVSSQLGHNSNSDYQNYYGAYAISLACQYEAVNPAPDGISRMEVNMQKLGLQERLLEQNGLDLGEDSPTRQAYFDTSTSPSTLHYFDHTVDTHVHLPITAKPPVNTSLQPMGADMPVSLVEARDRSLHEQIRGKVAELDAANGRSFDASSERLSASLLVLARENGLDRVDHVVLSCQTEGAGAAQNIFVVKGALDDPSSLRAHSPTAEAAQRPVQESLDSLAVVNQRQAEQAAQEQTRTQVQEQQRSALPH
;
A
#
# COMPACT_ATOMS: atom_id res chain seq x y z
N MET A 1 16.02 24.44 22.30
CA MET A 1 16.20 23.14 21.62
C MET A 1 15.15 22.19 22.16
N THR A 2 14.41 21.55 21.29
CA THR A 2 13.41 20.53 21.67
C THR A 2 14.16 19.33 22.25
N THR A 3 13.73 18.84 23.41
CA THR A 3 14.25 17.59 23.99
C THR A 3 13.32 16.48 23.58
N LEU A 4 13.84 15.39 23.04
CA LEU A 4 13.05 14.22 22.71
C LEU A 4 12.53 13.52 23.96
N SER A 5 11.38 12.88 23.86
CA SER A 5 10.86 12.03 24.92
C SER A 5 11.72 10.77 25.12
N ALA A 6 11.62 10.15 26.27
CA ALA A 6 12.31 8.89 26.54
C ALA A 6 11.88 7.78 25.57
N GLU A 7 10.62 7.78 25.14
CA GLU A 7 10.10 6.79 24.19
C GLU A 7 10.62 7.02 22.77
N THR A 8 10.71 8.27 22.32
CA THR A 8 11.33 8.58 21.03
C THR A 8 12.82 8.19 21.04
N GLU A 9 13.56 8.47 22.13
CA GLU A 9 14.96 8.04 22.26
C GLU A 9 15.11 6.52 22.29
N ARG A 10 14.14 5.80 22.89
CA ARG A 10 14.10 4.34 22.87
C ARG A 10 13.97 3.81 21.44
N LEU A 11 13.01 4.35 20.65
CA LEU A 11 12.83 3.93 19.24
C LEU A 11 14.06 4.22 18.39
N LEU A 12 14.71 5.37 18.58
CA LEU A 12 15.98 5.69 17.90
C LEU A 12 17.10 4.73 18.30
N GLY A 13 17.14 4.33 19.58
CA GLY A 13 18.08 3.32 20.07
C GLY A 13 17.83 1.93 19.48
N GLU A 14 16.57 1.53 19.32
CA GLU A 14 16.19 0.28 18.64
C GLU A 14 16.53 0.31 17.14
N PHE A 15 16.31 1.45 16.49
CA PHE A 15 16.73 1.66 15.11
C PHE A 15 18.25 1.55 14.95
N ALA A 16 19.02 2.14 15.86
CA ALA A 16 20.47 2.03 15.90
C ALA A 16 20.98 0.58 16.11
N GLY A 17 20.16 -0.28 16.70
CA GLY A 17 20.49 -1.69 16.93
C GLY A 17 20.33 -2.58 15.71
N LYS A 18 19.74 -2.09 14.61
CA LYS A 18 19.57 -2.84 13.36
C LYS A 18 20.90 -2.95 12.62
N THR A 19 21.17 -4.08 11.99
CA THR A 19 22.48 -4.44 11.41
C THR A 19 22.87 -3.61 10.19
N ASP A 20 21.90 -3.07 9.48
CA ASP A 20 22.03 -2.28 8.24
C ASP A 20 21.96 -0.77 8.46
N VAL A 21 21.75 -0.34 9.71
CA VAL A 21 21.65 1.07 10.09
C VAL A 21 22.99 1.60 10.58
N THR A 22 23.41 2.74 10.05
CA THR A 22 24.62 3.44 10.46
C THR A 22 24.36 4.47 11.56
N ILE A 23 25.37 4.81 12.33
CA ILE A 23 25.29 5.86 13.36
C ILE A 23 24.86 7.20 12.74
N ASP A 24 25.38 7.55 11.58
CA ASP A 24 25.05 8.80 10.90
C ASP A 24 23.57 8.87 10.51
N GLN A 25 22.99 7.77 10.10
CA GLN A 25 21.55 7.70 9.78
C GLN A 25 20.67 7.94 11.01
N VAL A 26 21.05 7.37 12.14
CA VAL A 26 20.34 7.59 13.42
C VAL A 26 20.46 9.04 13.88
N GLU A 27 21.66 9.61 13.82
CA GLU A 27 21.91 11.00 14.23
C GLU A 27 21.19 11.99 13.29
N ASN A 28 21.13 11.70 11.99
CA ASN A 28 20.38 12.50 11.04
C ASN A 28 18.87 12.44 11.33
N LEU A 29 18.31 11.25 11.57
CA LEU A 29 16.90 11.10 11.93
C LEU A 29 16.59 11.83 13.25
N ARG A 30 17.44 11.67 14.27
CA ARG A 30 17.33 12.40 15.55
C ARG A 30 17.31 13.91 15.34
N ARG A 31 18.25 14.43 14.53
CA ARG A 31 18.34 15.86 14.22
C ARG A 31 17.10 16.38 13.53
N ILE A 32 16.57 15.64 12.54
CA ILE A 32 15.34 16.01 11.82
C ILE A 32 14.19 16.20 12.80
N ILE A 33 14.01 15.27 13.75
CA ILE A 33 12.94 15.33 14.73
C ILE A 33 13.14 16.50 15.71
N ILE A 34 14.35 16.70 16.23
CA ILE A 34 14.68 17.77 17.19
C ILE A 34 14.48 19.16 16.58
N GLU A 35 14.84 19.34 15.32
CA GLU A 35 14.79 20.63 14.64
C GLU A 35 13.38 21.06 14.25
N SER A 36 12.38 20.17 14.36
CA SER A 36 10.96 20.47 14.19
C SER A 36 10.16 20.12 15.43
N PRO A 37 9.84 21.09 16.29
CA PRO A 37 9.00 20.88 17.47
C PRO A 37 7.61 20.30 17.17
N ALA A 38 7.00 20.62 16.01
CA ALA A 38 5.74 20.02 15.60
C ALA A 38 5.93 18.52 15.30
N LEU A 39 6.94 18.17 14.54
CA LEU A 39 7.29 16.78 14.24
C LEU A 39 7.59 15.98 15.51
N ALA A 40 8.38 16.55 16.44
CA ALA A 40 8.67 15.89 17.70
C ALA A 40 7.39 15.55 18.49
N ARG A 41 6.45 16.51 18.57
CA ARG A 41 5.14 16.26 19.20
C ARG A 41 4.31 15.21 18.47
N GLN A 42 4.34 15.21 17.13
CA GLN A 42 3.63 14.23 16.31
C GLN A 42 4.21 12.82 16.49
N VAL A 43 5.53 12.68 16.53
CA VAL A 43 6.21 11.40 16.86
C VAL A 43 5.77 10.90 18.23
N ASP A 44 5.85 11.75 19.26
CA ASP A 44 5.46 11.38 20.62
C ASP A 44 3.97 10.98 20.70
N ALA A 45 3.10 11.72 20.02
CA ALA A 45 1.67 11.40 19.95
C ALA A 45 1.41 10.07 19.23
N ALA A 46 2.11 9.79 18.14
CA ALA A 46 1.99 8.54 17.40
C ALA A 46 2.47 7.34 18.23
N ILE A 47 3.57 7.49 18.97
CA ILE A 47 4.06 6.46 19.90
C ILE A 47 3.04 6.22 21.02
N ALA A 48 2.55 7.28 21.65
CA ALA A 48 1.59 7.18 22.74
C ALA A 48 0.25 6.54 22.31
N ALA A 49 -0.19 6.82 21.07
CA ALA A 49 -1.38 6.22 20.48
C ALA A 49 -1.14 4.80 19.94
N GLY A 50 0.11 4.33 19.91
CA GLY A 50 0.48 3.02 19.37
C GLY A 50 0.42 2.95 17.85
N HIS A 51 0.51 4.09 17.16
CA HIS A 51 0.58 4.19 15.71
C HIS A 51 2.01 4.13 15.17
N LEU A 52 3.01 4.39 16.00
CA LEU A 52 4.42 4.27 15.66
C LEU A 52 5.13 3.39 16.69
N LYS A 53 5.72 2.28 16.23
CA LYS A 53 6.44 1.30 17.08
C LYS A 53 7.91 1.20 16.74
N GLN A 54 8.33 1.51 15.52
CA GLN A 54 9.72 1.43 15.09
C GLN A 54 10.00 2.26 13.84
N PHE A 55 11.29 2.54 13.63
CA PHE A 55 11.82 3.05 12.36
C PHE A 55 12.55 1.94 11.61
N GLU A 56 12.51 1.98 10.29
CA GLU A 56 13.15 1.00 9.41
C GLU A 56 13.85 1.67 8.24
N LEU A 57 14.81 0.98 7.64
CA LEU A 57 15.30 1.36 6.32
C LEU A 57 14.39 0.75 5.27
N GLN A 58 14.09 1.56 4.27
CA GLN A 58 13.30 1.13 3.12
C GLN A 58 14.13 0.23 2.22
N PRO A 59 13.55 -0.84 1.64
CA PRO A 59 14.19 -1.63 0.61
C PRO A 59 14.70 -0.79 -0.55
N ALA A 60 15.85 -1.18 -1.12
CA ALA A 60 16.53 -0.39 -2.14
C ALA A 60 15.77 -0.28 -3.49
N ASP A 61 14.83 -1.19 -3.72
CA ASP A 61 13.97 -1.25 -4.91
C ASP A 61 12.66 -0.46 -4.76
N VAL A 62 12.35 0.04 -3.57
CA VAL A 62 11.18 0.89 -3.32
C VAL A 62 11.53 2.35 -3.62
N ASN A 63 10.88 2.91 -4.63
CA ASN A 63 11.05 4.30 -5.04
C ASN A 63 10.00 5.21 -4.37
N ALA A 64 10.12 5.39 -3.05
CA ALA A 64 9.29 6.34 -2.30
C ALA A 64 10.16 7.17 -1.35
N GLY A 65 9.71 8.38 -1.01
CA GLY A 65 10.43 9.26 -0.07
C GLY A 65 10.39 8.76 1.36
N GLY A 66 9.39 7.97 1.71
CA GLY A 66 9.13 7.27 2.96
C GLY A 66 7.91 6.38 2.77
N THR A 67 7.63 5.52 3.74
CA THR A 67 6.44 4.66 3.73
C THR A 67 6.01 4.34 5.15
N TYR A 68 4.73 4.55 5.47
CA TYR A 68 4.13 4.02 6.69
C TYR A 68 3.68 2.57 6.44
N LEU A 69 4.16 1.66 7.29
CA LEU A 69 3.80 0.24 7.25
C LEU A 69 2.79 -0.05 8.38
N GLY A 70 1.52 -0.19 8.01
CA GLY A 70 0.40 -0.33 8.95
C GLY A 70 0.51 -1.57 9.83
N ASP A 71 0.98 -2.69 9.29
CA ASP A 71 1.09 -3.97 9.99
C ASP A 71 2.09 -3.93 11.14
N THR A 72 3.28 -3.41 10.87
CA THR A 72 4.34 -3.28 11.87
C THR A 72 4.24 -1.98 12.64
N LYS A 73 3.39 -1.05 12.17
CA LYS A 73 3.30 0.32 12.67
C LYS A 73 4.67 1.00 12.66
N SER A 74 5.37 0.84 11.55
CA SER A 74 6.70 1.36 11.34
C SER A 74 6.73 2.42 10.24
N ILE A 75 7.75 3.26 10.28
CA ILE A 75 8.08 4.17 9.20
C ILE A 75 9.38 3.71 8.59
N ALA A 76 9.32 3.34 7.31
CA ALA A 76 10.47 3.00 6.50
C ALA A 76 10.96 4.23 5.74
N LEU A 77 12.26 4.53 5.81
CA LEU A 77 12.90 5.66 5.15
C LEU A 77 14.05 5.18 4.25
N PRO A 78 14.27 5.80 3.08
CA PRO A 78 15.39 5.44 2.22
C PRO A 78 16.74 5.62 2.93
N ALA A 79 17.59 4.61 2.89
CA ALA A 79 18.92 4.66 3.49
C ALA A 79 19.75 5.84 2.94
N SER A 80 19.62 6.12 1.64
CA SER A 80 20.30 7.25 0.97
C SER A 80 19.82 8.61 1.48
N ALA A 81 18.53 8.74 1.79
CA ALA A 81 17.96 9.99 2.28
C ALA A 81 18.41 10.30 3.72
N LEU A 82 18.66 9.28 4.53
CA LEU A 82 19.19 9.43 5.90
C LEU A 82 20.72 9.56 5.95
N SER A 83 21.42 9.18 4.87
CA SER A 83 22.88 9.20 4.85
C SER A 83 23.41 10.62 4.61
N THR A 84 24.51 10.97 5.29
CA THR A 84 25.26 12.19 4.98
C THR A 84 26.19 11.87 3.81
N PRO A 85 26.01 12.44 2.62
CA PRO A 85 26.90 12.20 1.52
C PRO A 85 28.30 12.79 1.75
N ALA A 86 29.27 12.31 0.98
CA ALA A 86 30.65 12.78 1.03
C ALA A 86 30.83 14.26 0.55
N ALA A 87 29.78 14.87 0.01
CA ALA A 87 29.74 16.29 -0.40
C ALA A 87 28.86 17.09 0.59
N PRO A 88 29.23 18.36 0.91
CA PRO A 88 28.71 19.08 2.06
C PRO A 88 27.22 19.49 2.03
N ASP A 89 26.44 19.22 1.00
CA ASP A 89 25.12 19.85 0.83
C ASP A 89 23.98 18.90 0.46
N THR A 90 23.98 17.65 0.89
CA THR A 90 23.07 16.68 0.28
C THR A 90 22.15 15.88 1.21
N LEU A 91 22.14 16.11 2.52
CA LEU A 91 21.02 15.69 3.34
C LEU A 91 19.91 16.73 3.21
N ASP A 92 18.90 16.46 2.43
CA ASP A 92 17.71 17.32 2.37
C ASP A 92 16.84 17.10 3.62
N ALA A 93 17.28 17.73 4.71
CA ALA A 93 16.60 17.61 5.99
C ALA A 93 15.20 18.25 6.00
N ALA A 94 14.94 19.22 5.13
CA ALA A 94 13.63 19.84 4.99
C ALA A 94 12.67 18.86 4.31
N GLU A 95 13.10 18.23 3.23
CA GLU A 95 12.34 17.18 2.54
C GLU A 95 12.01 16.02 3.48
N LEU A 96 13.00 15.48 4.19
CA LEU A 96 12.77 14.39 5.14
C LEU A 96 11.89 14.80 6.33
N THR A 97 11.93 16.06 6.78
CA THR A 97 11.03 16.56 7.81
C THR A 97 9.57 16.53 7.32
N PHE A 98 9.33 16.95 6.07
CA PHE A 98 8.02 16.88 5.45
C PHE A 98 7.55 15.43 5.32
N VAL A 99 8.37 14.57 4.73
CA VAL A 99 8.07 13.15 4.52
C VAL A 99 7.74 12.48 5.85
N LEU A 100 8.55 12.67 6.88
CA LEU A 100 8.33 12.01 8.17
C LEU A 100 7.00 12.46 8.81
N GLY A 101 6.66 13.74 8.74
CA GLY A 101 5.36 14.24 9.20
C GLY A 101 4.19 13.65 8.42
N HIS A 102 4.33 13.51 7.12
CA HIS A 102 3.37 12.89 6.22
C HIS A 102 3.15 11.40 6.57
N GLU A 103 4.22 10.61 6.66
CA GLU A 103 4.13 9.17 6.95
C GLU A 103 3.55 8.88 8.35
N ILE A 104 3.88 9.70 9.34
CA ILE A 104 3.27 9.56 10.68
C ILE A 104 1.76 9.76 10.63
N GLN A 105 1.27 10.69 9.79
CA GLN A 105 -0.15 10.96 9.67
C GLN A 105 -0.90 9.78 9.07
N HIS A 106 -0.34 9.05 8.12
CA HIS A 106 -0.92 7.78 7.66
C HIS A 106 -1.14 6.80 8.82
N GLY A 107 -0.25 6.79 9.81
CA GLY A 107 -0.44 6.01 11.04
C GLY A 107 -1.71 6.38 11.81
N PHE A 108 -2.02 7.67 11.92
CA PHE A 108 -3.28 8.12 12.55
C PHE A 108 -4.50 7.82 11.69
N ASN A 109 -4.36 7.88 10.37
CA ASN A 109 -5.43 7.64 9.40
C ASN A 109 -5.70 6.14 9.15
N HIS A 110 -4.78 5.26 9.53
CA HIS A 110 -4.78 3.83 9.19
C HIS A 110 -6.11 3.12 9.47
N ALA A 111 -6.72 3.39 10.63
CA ALA A 111 -8.00 2.77 10.97
C ALA A 111 -9.18 3.26 10.10
N GLU A 112 -9.12 4.49 9.56
CA GLU A 112 -10.12 5.01 8.62
C GLU A 112 -9.88 4.44 7.23
N ALA A 113 -8.63 4.39 6.78
CA ALA A 113 -8.24 3.77 5.51
C ALA A 113 -8.64 2.29 5.46
N ALA A 114 -8.39 1.52 6.53
CA ALA A 114 -8.80 0.13 6.62
C ALA A 114 -10.33 -0.03 6.50
N ARG A 115 -11.11 0.80 7.20
CA ARG A 115 -12.58 0.77 7.09
C ARG A 115 -13.07 1.14 5.69
N ALA A 116 -12.39 2.07 5.00
CA ALA A 116 -12.74 2.42 3.63
C ALA A 116 -12.51 1.24 2.66
N LEU A 117 -11.45 0.47 2.86
CA LEU A 117 -11.18 -0.75 2.11
C LEU A 117 -12.21 -1.85 2.41
N GLU A 118 -12.53 -2.09 3.69
CA GLU A 118 -13.56 -3.04 4.09
C GLU A 118 -14.94 -2.70 3.49
N GLN A 119 -15.29 -1.42 3.48
CA GLN A 119 -16.54 -0.95 2.87
C GLN A 119 -16.52 -1.13 1.36
N PHE A 120 -15.40 -0.80 0.72
CA PHE A 120 -15.23 -0.98 -0.72
C PHE A 120 -15.41 -2.45 -1.12
N ASP A 121 -14.79 -3.37 -0.39
CA ASP A 121 -14.92 -4.82 -0.62
C ASP A 121 -16.39 -5.28 -0.49
N ALA A 122 -17.09 -4.80 0.54
CA ALA A 122 -18.51 -5.09 0.73
C ALA A 122 -19.37 -4.52 -0.42
N ASP A 123 -19.09 -3.30 -0.87
CA ASP A 123 -19.80 -2.65 -1.98
C ASP A 123 -19.57 -3.39 -3.31
N LEU A 124 -18.32 -3.85 -3.56
CA LEU A 124 -18.01 -4.66 -4.75
C LEU A 124 -18.81 -5.97 -4.76
N LEU A 125 -18.86 -6.65 -3.61
CA LEU A 125 -19.62 -7.89 -3.46
C LEU A 125 -21.11 -7.66 -3.67
N GLU A 126 -21.68 -6.56 -3.14
CA GLU A 126 -23.08 -6.20 -3.34
C GLU A 126 -23.37 -5.94 -4.83
N VAL A 127 -22.52 -5.14 -5.49
CA VAL A 127 -22.70 -4.80 -6.91
C VAL A 127 -22.62 -6.06 -7.78
N ALA A 128 -21.59 -6.89 -7.60
CA ALA A 128 -21.39 -8.12 -8.36
C ALA A 128 -22.52 -9.15 -8.15
N GLY A 129 -23.17 -9.14 -6.98
CA GLY A 129 -24.31 -10.01 -6.69
C GLY A 129 -25.65 -9.58 -7.28
N ARG A 130 -25.74 -8.42 -7.93
CA ARG A 130 -27.00 -7.91 -8.51
C ARG A 130 -27.37 -8.72 -9.77
N PRO A 131 -28.64 -8.94 -10.03
CA PRO A 131 -29.06 -9.65 -11.24
C PRO A 131 -28.85 -8.83 -12.53
N THR A 132 -28.75 -7.50 -12.43
CA THR A 132 -28.55 -6.55 -13.54
C THR A 132 -27.91 -5.26 -13.03
N GLY A 133 -27.18 -4.53 -13.91
CA GLY A 133 -26.64 -3.20 -13.60
C GLY A 133 -25.50 -3.27 -12.59
N HIS A 134 -24.39 -3.84 -12.98
CA HIS A 134 -23.17 -3.90 -12.16
C HIS A 134 -22.38 -2.59 -12.28
N ASP A 135 -22.97 -1.49 -11.82
CA ASP A 135 -22.32 -0.19 -11.81
C ASP A 135 -21.42 -0.05 -10.57
N TYR A 136 -20.12 -0.11 -10.79
CA TYR A 136 -19.06 0.01 -9.76
C TYR A 136 -18.64 1.46 -9.51
N THR A 137 -19.19 2.44 -10.23
CA THR A 137 -18.77 3.84 -10.18
C THR A 137 -18.78 4.41 -8.77
N GLU A 138 -19.86 4.17 -8.01
CA GLU A 138 -19.99 4.73 -6.65
C GLU A 138 -19.02 4.08 -5.67
N ALA A 139 -18.87 2.76 -5.71
CA ALA A 139 -17.92 2.02 -4.85
C ALA A 139 -16.48 2.51 -5.07
N ILE A 140 -16.05 2.56 -6.34
CA ILE A 140 -14.72 3.05 -6.72
C ILE A 140 -14.54 4.51 -6.29
N GLY A 141 -15.52 5.37 -6.58
CA GLY A 141 -15.46 6.79 -6.25
C GLY A 141 -15.34 7.05 -4.74
N THR A 142 -16.02 6.24 -3.93
CA THR A 142 -15.96 6.32 -2.46
C THR A 142 -14.55 5.99 -1.93
N LEU A 143 -13.93 4.92 -2.45
CA LEU A 143 -12.56 4.55 -2.08
C LEU A 143 -11.56 5.63 -2.52
N LEU A 144 -11.64 6.11 -3.77
CA LEU A 144 -10.75 7.14 -4.28
C LEU A 144 -10.88 8.45 -3.47
N ALA A 145 -12.08 8.82 -3.06
CA ALA A 145 -12.29 9.98 -2.20
C ALA A 145 -11.71 9.77 -0.78
N ALA A 146 -11.72 8.55 -0.26
CA ALA A 146 -11.07 8.23 1.01
C ALA A 146 -9.55 8.34 0.90
N ASN A 147 -8.95 7.78 -0.14
CA ASN A 147 -7.51 7.89 -0.41
C ASN A 147 -7.08 9.35 -0.59
N ARG A 148 -7.88 10.14 -1.31
CA ARG A 148 -7.61 11.57 -1.50
C ARG A 148 -7.61 12.35 -0.18
N ARG A 149 -8.52 12.03 0.73
CA ARG A 149 -8.54 12.66 2.07
C ARG A 149 -7.36 12.22 2.93
N ASP A 150 -6.99 10.96 2.86
CA ASP A 150 -5.84 10.41 3.56
C ASP A 150 -4.55 11.14 3.15
N GLU A 151 -4.24 11.16 1.88
CA GLU A 151 -3.09 11.85 1.30
C GLU A 151 -3.09 13.36 1.61
N ALA A 152 -4.24 14.02 1.48
CA ALA A 152 -4.36 15.44 1.76
C ALA A 152 -4.08 15.75 3.23
N SER A 153 -4.60 14.96 4.17
CA SER A 153 -4.34 15.15 5.60
C SER A 153 -2.89 14.85 5.97
N ALA A 154 -2.28 13.86 5.33
CA ALA A 154 -0.87 13.53 5.51
C ALA A 154 0.03 14.69 5.03
N ASN A 155 -0.29 15.30 3.90
CA ASN A 155 0.43 16.48 3.40
C ASN A 155 0.30 17.71 4.31
N ILE A 156 -0.86 17.93 4.95
CA ILE A 156 -1.01 18.99 5.94
C ILE A 156 -0.03 18.81 7.11
N GLU A 157 0.12 17.61 7.61
CA GLU A 157 1.05 17.34 8.71
C GLU A 157 2.52 17.37 8.28
N GLY A 158 2.82 16.95 7.06
CA GLY A 158 4.13 17.16 6.44
C GLY A 158 4.48 18.65 6.33
N TRP A 159 3.52 19.48 5.87
CA TRP A 159 3.64 20.94 5.86
C TRP A 159 3.88 21.52 7.25
N ASN A 160 3.11 21.09 8.25
CA ASN A 160 3.23 21.57 9.63
C ASN A 160 4.60 21.24 10.24
N ALA A 161 5.10 20.04 9.96
CA ALA A 161 6.45 19.61 10.37
C ALA A 161 7.52 20.51 9.72
N LEU A 162 7.42 20.78 8.41
CA LEU A 162 8.34 21.64 7.68
C LEU A 162 8.28 23.09 8.18
N ALA A 163 7.08 23.67 8.32
CA ALA A 163 6.89 25.05 8.80
C ALA A 163 7.51 25.23 10.18
N SER A 164 7.29 24.29 11.10
CA SER A 164 7.87 24.28 12.43
C SER A 164 9.40 24.23 12.42
N ARG A 165 9.99 23.44 11.51
CA ARG A 165 11.45 23.37 11.32
C ARG A 165 12.02 24.72 10.85
N VAL A 166 11.41 25.29 9.79
CA VAL A 166 11.88 26.56 9.20
C VAL A 166 11.79 27.69 10.22
N GLN A 167 10.70 27.77 10.97
CA GLN A 167 10.53 28.76 12.05
C GLN A 167 11.49 28.55 13.23
N THR A 168 11.84 27.30 13.55
CA THR A 168 12.83 27.05 14.59
C THR A 168 14.21 27.57 14.19
N ALA A 169 14.54 27.45 12.89
CA ALA A 169 15.80 28.01 12.36
C ALA A 169 15.75 29.52 12.16
N LYS A 170 14.59 30.05 11.81
CA LYS A 170 14.34 31.49 11.53
C LYS A 170 12.98 31.89 12.13
N PRO A 171 12.95 32.48 13.34
CA PRO A 171 11.69 32.84 14.00
C PRO A 171 10.77 33.78 13.19
N GLU A 172 11.34 34.64 12.34
CA GLU A 172 10.62 35.55 11.44
C GLU A 172 10.47 34.95 10.03
N ALA A 173 10.39 33.62 9.92
CA ALA A 173 10.23 32.95 8.63
C ALA A 173 8.95 33.38 7.93
N THR A 174 9.04 33.47 6.62
CA THR A 174 7.97 33.86 5.69
C THR A 174 7.59 32.68 4.80
N LEU A 175 6.52 32.82 4.01
CA LEU A 175 6.16 31.87 2.97
C LEU A 175 7.26 31.71 1.91
N GLY A 176 8.06 32.74 1.66
CA GLY A 176 9.23 32.66 0.79
C GLY A 176 10.29 31.70 1.34
N ASP A 177 10.54 31.76 2.66
CA ASP A 177 11.49 30.85 3.30
C ASP A 177 11.02 29.38 3.23
N LEU A 178 9.70 29.13 3.36
CA LEU A 178 9.12 27.81 3.17
C LEU A 178 9.18 27.34 1.72
N TYR A 179 8.90 28.23 0.76
CA TYR A 179 9.00 27.95 -0.67
C TYR A 179 10.41 27.53 -1.08
N ASP A 180 11.42 28.16 -0.50
CA ASP A 180 12.83 27.87 -0.79
C ASP A 180 13.36 26.64 -0.02
N ALA A 181 12.70 26.25 1.08
CA ALA A 181 13.16 25.17 1.94
C ALA A 181 12.95 23.77 1.34
N SER A 182 11.89 23.55 0.56
CA SER A 182 11.57 22.23 -0.02
C SER A 182 10.86 22.39 -1.37
N THR A 183 11.08 21.43 -2.27
CA THR A 183 10.35 21.36 -3.53
C THR A 183 8.87 21.07 -3.33
N ARG A 184 8.49 20.34 -2.26
CA ARG A 184 7.09 20.04 -1.94
C ARG A 184 6.29 21.27 -1.57
N SER A 185 6.90 22.23 -0.86
CA SER A 185 6.22 23.49 -0.49
C SER A 185 5.82 24.31 -1.70
N LYS A 186 6.50 24.15 -2.83
CA LYS A 186 6.19 24.85 -4.09
C LYS A 186 4.85 24.43 -4.70
N GLN A 187 4.33 23.29 -4.32
CA GLN A 187 3.01 22.83 -4.74
C GLN A 187 1.87 23.60 -4.02
N PHE A 188 2.15 24.22 -2.88
CA PHE A 188 1.13 24.87 -2.04
C PHE A 188 1.29 26.37 -1.94
N VAL A 189 2.43 26.89 -2.42
CA VAL A 189 2.79 28.31 -2.41
C VAL A 189 3.06 28.79 -3.83
N SER A 190 2.35 29.81 -4.25
CA SER A 190 2.57 30.48 -5.53
C SER A 190 3.51 31.66 -5.38
N LEU A 191 4.47 31.75 -6.31
CA LEU A 191 5.32 32.91 -6.46
C LEU A 191 4.55 33.98 -7.26
N GLN A 192 4.43 35.17 -6.70
CA GLN A 192 3.80 36.31 -7.34
C GLN A 192 4.87 37.22 -7.97
N PRO A 193 4.94 37.30 -9.31
CA PRO A 193 5.94 38.13 -9.97
C PRO A 193 5.70 39.61 -9.69
N GLY A 194 6.76 40.34 -9.36
CA GLY A 194 6.73 41.78 -9.11
C GLY A 194 8.03 42.30 -8.51
N PRO A 195 8.28 43.61 -8.46
CA PRO A 195 9.29 44.24 -7.61
C PRO A 195 8.66 44.74 -6.27
N PRO A 196 8.85 44.07 -5.10
CA PRO A 196 9.54 42.79 -4.91
C PRO A 196 8.70 41.58 -5.28
N ILE A 197 9.36 40.42 -5.52
CA ILE A 197 8.69 39.13 -5.59
C ILE A 197 8.01 38.85 -4.23
N THR A 198 6.76 38.39 -4.27
CA THR A 198 6.03 37.97 -3.08
C THR A 198 5.52 36.52 -3.21
N TYR A 199 5.18 35.92 -2.09
CA TYR A 199 4.70 34.56 -2.02
C TYR A 199 3.34 34.53 -1.35
N ALA A 200 2.45 33.69 -1.85
CA ALA A 200 1.11 33.49 -1.29
C ALA A 200 0.77 32.00 -1.29
N ALA A 201 0.10 31.56 -0.24
CA ALA A 201 -0.55 30.26 -0.28
C ALA A 201 -1.61 30.24 -1.39
N HIS A 202 -1.89 29.08 -1.95
CA HIS A 202 -3.01 28.94 -2.88
C HIS A 202 -4.31 29.40 -2.23
N PRO A 203 -5.26 30.02 -2.99
CA PRO A 203 -6.48 30.63 -2.44
C PRO A 203 -7.37 29.64 -1.64
N ASP A 204 -7.23 28.35 -1.92
CA ASP A 204 -8.00 27.27 -1.30
C ASP A 204 -7.38 26.81 0.04
N LEU A 205 -6.20 27.34 0.38
CA LEU A 205 -5.47 26.98 1.59
C LEU A 205 -5.45 28.14 2.57
N THR A 206 -5.81 27.87 3.81
CA THR A 206 -5.79 28.86 4.90
C THR A 206 -4.69 28.48 5.89
N LEU A 207 -3.70 29.37 6.03
CA LEU A 207 -2.62 29.25 7.01
C LEU A 207 -2.95 30.02 8.27
N ASN A 208 -2.44 29.54 9.39
CA ASN A 208 -2.40 30.25 10.66
C ASN A 208 -1.27 31.30 10.65
N ASP A 209 -1.25 32.19 11.65
CA ASP A 209 -0.23 33.24 11.78
C ASP A 209 1.20 32.68 11.88
N ASP A 210 1.33 31.46 12.40
CA ASP A 210 2.57 30.70 12.50
C ASP A 210 2.86 29.86 11.25
N LEU A 211 2.27 30.16 10.11
CA LEU A 211 2.40 29.46 8.84
C LEU A 211 2.00 27.97 8.89
N SER A 212 1.51 27.46 10.03
CA SER A 212 0.95 26.12 10.10
C SER A 212 -0.41 26.05 9.41
N MET A 213 -0.89 24.85 9.14
CA MET A 213 -2.19 24.60 8.52
C MET A 213 -3.04 23.71 9.42
N THR A 214 -4.24 24.18 9.77
CA THR A 214 -5.20 23.36 10.50
C THR A 214 -5.90 22.40 9.53
N ALA A 215 -6.03 21.13 9.88
CA ALA A 215 -6.70 20.11 9.07
C ALA A 215 -8.24 20.30 9.07
N THR A 216 -8.70 21.44 8.58
CA THR A 216 -10.13 21.71 8.35
C THR A 216 -10.60 21.02 7.07
N ALA A 217 -11.89 20.78 6.91
CA ALA A 217 -12.44 20.21 5.67
C ALA A 217 -12.04 21.05 4.43
N ALA A 218 -11.97 22.38 4.56
CA ALA A 218 -11.55 23.27 3.47
C ALA A 218 -10.07 23.09 3.12
N ASN A 219 -9.18 23.00 4.11
CA ASN A 219 -7.76 22.79 3.87
C ASN A 219 -7.47 21.39 3.35
N ILE A 220 -8.18 20.36 3.83
CA ILE A 220 -8.07 18.99 3.29
C ILE A 220 -8.50 18.99 1.82
N GLU A 221 -9.60 19.64 1.47
CA GLU A 221 -10.05 19.76 0.08
C GLU A 221 -9.04 20.51 -0.79
N GLY A 222 -8.57 21.67 -0.32
CA GLY A 222 -7.53 22.45 -1.02
C GLY A 222 -6.22 21.69 -1.19
N MET A 223 -5.77 20.98 -0.15
CA MET A 223 -4.56 20.17 -0.21
C MET A 223 -4.71 19.00 -1.20
N GLY A 224 -5.86 18.31 -1.20
CA GLY A 224 -6.17 17.27 -2.17
C GLY A 224 -6.11 17.80 -3.60
N LYS A 225 -6.65 18.97 -3.84
CA LYS A 225 -6.65 19.62 -5.15
C LYS A 225 -5.24 19.95 -5.66
N HIS A 226 -4.34 20.40 -4.79
CA HIS A 226 -2.98 20.80 -5.18
C HIS A 226 -1.95 19.67 -5.09
N TYR A 227 -2.33 18.52 -4.58
CA TYR A 227 -1.45 17.38 -4.45
C TYR A 227 -2.01 16.12 -5.16
N TYR A 228 -3.14 15.62 -4.69
CA TYR A 228 -3.72 14.39 -5.21
C TYR A 228 -4.29 14.56 -6.63
N ASP A 229 -4.94 15.68 -6.92
CA ASP A 229 -5.51 15.97 -8.23
C ASP A 229 -4.47 16.50 -9.23
N GLU A 230 -3.18 16.57 -8.86
CA GLU A 230 -2.11 16.90 -9.80
C GLU A 230 -2.02 15.85 -10.92
N GLY A 231 -1.68 16.32 -12.12
CA GLY A 231 -1.58 15.45 -13.28
C GLY A 231 -0.39 14.49 -13.24
N VAL A 232 -0.15 13.86 -14.38
CA VAL A 232 0.84 12.78 -14.62
C VAL A 232 2.29 13.13 -14.22
N SER A 233 2.57 14.35 -13.80
CA SER A 233 3.87 14.80 -13.27
C SER A 233 4.17 14.30 -11.85
N SER A 234 3.23 13.63 -11.18
CA SER A 234 3.38 13.11 -9.82
C SER A 234 4.47 12.05 -9.65
N GLN A 235 4.98 11.49 -10.74
CA GLN A 235 6.00 10.44 -10.79
C GLN A 235 5.57 9.12 -10.12
N LEU A 236 4.29 8.90 -9.95
CA LEU A 236 3.73 7.65 -9.44
C LEU A 236 3.69 6.54 -10.51
N GLY A 237 3.49 5.33 -10.04
CA GLY A 237 3.41 4.14 -10.88
C GLY A 237 4.78 3.61 -11.32
N HIS A 238 4.79 2.42 -11.89
CA HIS A 238 6.01 1.69 -12.28
C HIS A 238 6.94 2.49 -13.21
N ASN A 239 6.37 3.37 -14.02
CA ASN A 239 7.10 4.13 -15.03
C ASN A 239 7.16 5.62 -14.72
N SER A 240 6.84 6.01 -13.49
CA SER A 240 6.81 7.42 -13.05
C SER A 240 5.95 8.31 -13.98
N ASN A 241 4.84 7.79 -14.45
CA ASN A 241 3.96 8.43 -15.44
C ASN A 241 2.48 8.39 -15.08
N SER A 242 2.15 8.14 -13.82
CA SER A 242 0.79 8.18 -13.30
C SER A 242 0.53 9.42 -12.46
N ASP A 243 -0.73 9.69 -12.19
CA ASP A 243 -1.23 10.57 -11.16
C ASP A 243 -1.82 9.73 -10.01
N TYR A 244 -2.10 10.36 -8.87
CA TYR A 244 -2.67 9.66 -7.70
C TYR A 244 -4.01 9.02 -8.01
N GLN A 245 -4.88 9.71 -8.76
CA GLN A 245 -6.22 9.22 -9.09
C GLN A 245 -6.16 7.91 -9.88
N ASN A 246 -5.32 7.86 -10.93
CA ASN A 246 -5.17 6.65 -11.74
C ASN A 246 -4.30 5.58 -11.06
N TYR A 247 -3.36 5.95 -10.20
CA TYR A 247 -2.57 5.01 -9.41
C TYR A 247 -3.47 4.20 -8.46
N TYR A 248 -4.26 4.86 -7.63
CA TYR A 248 -5.24 4.18 -6.76
C TYR A 248 -6.41 3.59 -7.56
N GLY A 249 -6.78 4.22 -8.68
CA GLY A 249 -7.78 3.72 -9.61
C GLY A 249 -7.44 2.37 -10.21
N ALA A 250 -6.16 2.11 -10.51
CA ALA A 250 -5.73 0.81 -11.03
C ALA A 250 -6.03 -0.32 -10.05
N TYR A 251 -5.74 -0.12 -8.76
CA TYR A 251 -6.11 -1.07 -7.70
C TYR A 251 -7.63 -1.28 -7.62
N ALA A 252 -8.41 -0.20 -7.59
CA ALA A 252 -9.86 -0.28 -7.45
C ALA A 252 -10.52 -0.97 -8.65
N ILE A 253 -10.09 -0.67 -9.87
CA ILE A 253 -10.58 -1.32 -11.10
C ILE A 253 -10.16 -2.79 -11.15
N SER A 254 -8.93 -3.12 -10.75
CA SER A 254 -8.46 -4.51 -10.68
C SER A 254 -9.39 -5.35 -9.80
N LEU A 255 -9.70 -4.90 -8.59
CA LEU A 255 -10.61 -5.61 -7.70
C LEU A 255 -12.04 -5.69 -8.29
N ALA A 256 -12.58 -4.61 -8.83
CA ALA A 256 -13.90 -4.63 -9.46
C ALA A 256 -13.98 -5.65 -10.62
N CYS A 257 -12.94 -5.72 -11.45
CA CYS A 257 -12.85 -6.71 -12.52
C CYS A 257 -12.84 -8.15 -11.97
N GLN A 258 -12.12 -8.39 -10.89
CA GLN A 258 -12.04 -9.70 -10.26
C GLN A 258 -13.39 -10.13 -9.66
N TYR A 259 -14.09 -9.22 -8.97
CA TYR A 259 -15.45 -9.48 -8.47
C TYR A 259 -16.44 -9.74 -9.60
N GLU A 260 -16.34 -9.02 -10.71
CA GLU A 260 -17.18 -9.26 -11.92
C GLU A 260 -16.87 -10.62 -12.55
N ALA A 261 -15.60 -11.01 -12.63
CA ALA A 261 -15.18 -12.27 -13.25
C ALA A 261 -15.74 -13.51 -12.53
N VAL A 262 -15.90 -13.43 -11.19
CA VAL A 262 -16.43 -14.54 -10.39
C VAL A 262 -17.96 -14.58 -10.31
N ASN A 263 -18.63 -13.54 -10.81
CA ASN A 263 -20.08 -13.46 -10.90
C ASN A 263 -20.52 -13.30 -12.35
N PRO A 264 -20.13 -14.24 -13.26
CA PRO A 264 -20.40 -14.09 -14.67
C PRO A 264 -21.90 -14.10 -14.93
N ALA A 265 -22.34 -13.23 -15.83
CA ALA A 265 -23.73 -13.23 -16.27
C ALA A 265 -24.07 -14.58 -16.91
N PRO A 266 -25.29 -15.11 -16.70
CA PRO A 266 -25.72 -16.40 -17.28
C PRO A 266 -25.63 -16.44 -18.81
N ASP A 267 -25.69 -15.30 -19.49
CA ASP A 267 -25.59 -15.13 -20.94
C ASP A 267 -24.16 -14.90 -21.42
N GLY A 268 -23.19 -14.84 -20.50
CA GLY A 268 -21.77 -14.59 -20.81
C GLY A 268 -21.45 -13.16 -21.27
N ILE A 269 -22.39 -12.23 -21.13
CA ILE A 269 -22.19 -10.82 -21.47
C ILE A 269 -21.79 -10.09 -20.18
N SER A 270 -20.67 -9.37 -20.19
CA SER A 270 -20.27 -8.56 -19.04
C SER A 270 -21.36 -7.54 -18.71
N ARG A 271 -21.62 -7.38 -17.41
CA ARG A 271 -22.55 -6.39 -16.87
C ARG A 271 -21.84 -5.26 -16.16
N MET A 272 -20.52 -5.30 -16.15
CA MET A 272 -19.68 -4.29 -15.52
C MET A 272 -19.92 -2.93 -16.16
N GLU A 273 -20.28 -1.95 -15.36
CA GLU A 273 -20.46 -0.56 -15.74
C GLU A 273 -19.56 0.32 -14.91
N VAL A 274 -18.90 1.29 -15.54
CA VAL A 274 -18.02 2.28 -14.87
C VAL A 274 -18.15 3.62 -15.59
N ASN A 275 -18.36 4.69 -14.84
CA ASN A 275 -18.30 6.04 -15.39
C ASN A 275 -16.89 6.59 -15.23
N MET A 276 -16.05 6.35 -16.23
CA MET A 276 -14.64 6.73 -16.22
C MET A 276 -14.43 8.25 -16.07
N GLN A 277 -15.26 9.05 -16.72
CA GLN A 277 -15.19 10.51 -16.64
C GLN A 277 -15.54 11.02 -15.24
N LYS A 278 -16.60 10.50 -14.61
CA LYS A 278 -16.99 10.87 -13.24
C LYS A 278 -15.90 10.55 -12.24
N LEU A 279 -15.19 9.46 -12.46
CA LEU A 279 -14.08 9.02 -11.61
C LEU A 279 -12.75 9.72 -11.93
N GLY A 280 -12.65 10.47 -13.04
CA GLY A 280 -11.38 11.05 -13.49
C GLY A 280 -10.34 9.99 -13.90
N LEU A 281 -10.78 8.79 -14.25
CA LEU A 281 -9.92 7.68 -14.62
C LEU A 281 -9.67 7.62 -16.13
N GLN A 282 -8.47 7.17 -16.49
CA GLN A 282 -8.05 6.99 -17.87
C GLN A 282 -7.57 5.55 -18.06
N GLU A 283 -8.30 4.77 -18.86
CA GLU A 283 -8.00 3.36 -19.15
C GLU A 283 -6.51 3.12 -19.42
N ARG A 284 -5.90 3.97 -20.26
CA ARG A 284 -4.48 3.90 -20.57
C ARG A 284 -3.58 4.00 -19.33
N LEU A 285 -3.85 4.95 -18.42
CA LEU A 285 -3.02 5.16 -17.23
C LEU A 285 -3.18 4.00 -16.24
N LEU A 286 -4.40 3.46 -16.13
CA LEU A 286 -4.68 2.27 -15.31
C LEU A 286 -3.86 1.07 -15.83
N GLU A 287 -3.91 0.79 -17.12
CA GLU A 287 -3.16 -0.30 -17.75
C GLU A 287 -1.64 -0.12 -17.62
N GLN A 288 -1.14 1.11 -17.75
CA GLN A 288 0.28 1.42 -17.57
C GLN A 288 0.76 1.25 -16.12
N ASN A 289 -0.13 1.32 -15.15
CA ASN A 289 0.16 1.04 -13.74
C ASN A 289 0.13 -0.44 -13.40
N GLY A 290 -0.32 -1.29 -14.31
CA GLY A 290 -0.47 -2.72 -14.11
C GLY A 290 -1.85 -3.08 -13.57
N LEU A 291 -2.81 -3.33 -14.47
CA LEU A 291 -4.12 -3.89 -14.11
C LEU A 291 -4.00 -5.40 -13.93
N ASP A 292 -4.40 -5.87 -12.78
CA ASP A 292 -4.49 -7.28 -12.44
C ASP A 292 -5.94 -7.78 -12.53
N LEU A 293 -6.26 -8.48 -13.59
CA LEU A 293 -7.59 -9.05 -13.81
C LEU A 293 -7.77 -10.43 -13.17
N GLY A 294 -6.73 -10.98 -12.52
CA GLY A 294 -6.69 -12.33 -11.98
C GLY A 294 -6.06 -13.34 -12.95
N GLU A 295 -5.48 -14.43 -12.38
CA GLU A 295 -4.73 -15.43 -13.16
C GLU A 295 -5.58 -16.22 -14.16
N ASP A 296 -6.74 -16.66 -13.71
CA ASP A 296 -7.69 -17.43 -14.53
C ASP A 296 -8.65 -16.56 -15.31
N SER A 297 -8.49 -15.25 -15.21
CA SER A 297 -9.30 -14.28 -15.91
C SER A 297 -8.93 -14.21 -17.39
N PRO A 298 -9.88 -13.86 -18.26
CA PRO A 298 -9.54 -13.52 -19.63
C PRO A 298 -8.51 -12.39 -19.62
N THR A 299 -7.62 -12.36 -20.60
CA THR A 299 -6.64 -11.28 -20.77
C THR A 299 -7.27 -9.89 -20.89
N ARG A 300 -8.58 -9.83 -20.93
CA ARG A 300 -9.42 -8.64 -21.04
C ARG A 300 -10.69 -8.78 -20.25
N GLN A 301 -11.06 -7.71 -19.52
CA GLN A 301 -12.38 -7.55 -18.91
C GLN A 301 -13.21 -6.54 -19.72
N ALA A 302 -14.32 -6.98 -20.24
CA ALA A 302 -15.27 -6.06 -20.91
C ALA A 302 -16.03 -5.23 -19.88
N TYR A 303 -16.21 -3.93 -20.14
CA TYR A 303 -17.04 -3.04 -19.35
C TYR A 303 -17.76 -2.02 -20.22
N PHE A 304 -18.86 -1.49 -19.72
CA PHE A 304 -19.57 -0.37 -20.34
C PHE A 304 -19.13 0.94 -19.67
N ASP A 305 -18.51 1.82 -20.45
CA ASP A 305 -18.27 3.19 -19.99
C ASP A 305 -19.57 3.99 -20.07
N THR A 306 -20.10 4.36 -18.91
CA THR A 306 -21.34 5.13 -18.77
C THR A 306 -21.12 6.64 -18.79
N SER A 307 -19.94 7.11 -19.15
CA SER A 307 -19.61 8.54 -19.31
C SER A 307 -20.41 9.20 -20.44
N THR A 308 -20.87 8.40 -21.39
CA THR A 308 -21.67 8.83 -22.54
C THR A 308 -23.04 8.18 -22.57
N SER A 309 -23.99 8.78 -23.29
CA SER A 309 -25.30 8.19 -23.55
C SER A 309 -25.54 8.10 -25.07
N PRO A 310 -25.67 6.88 -25.64
CA PRO A 310 -25.64 5.57 -24.96
C PRO A 310 -24.22 5.25 -24.43
N SER A 311 -24.14 4.33 -23.44
CA SER A 311 -22.88 3.79 -22.93
C SER A 311 -22.10 3.08 -24.03
N THR A 312 -20.79 3.09 -23.93
CA THR A 312 -19.89 2.48 -24.91
C THR A 312 -19.17 1.28 -24.32
N LEU A 313 -19.05 0.19 -25.09
CA LEU A 313 -18.35 -1.00 -24.68
C LEU A 313 -16.84 -0.82 -24.85
N HIS A 314 -16.10 -1.04 -23.78
CA HIS A 314 -14.64 -0.97 -23.66
C HIS A 314 -14.07 -2.24 -23.06
N TYR A 315 -12.74 -2.31 -22.95
CA TYR A 315 -12.03 -3.43 -22.35
C TYR A 315 -10.88 -2.91 -21.50
N PHE A 316 -10.73 -3.45 -20.30
CA PHE A 316 -9.48 -3.39 -19.55
C PHE A 316 -8.59 -4.57 -19.96
N ASP A 317 -7.33 -4.29 -20.26
CA ASP A 317 -6.34 -5.32 -20.57
C ASP A 317 -5.56 -5.69 -19.29
N HIS A 318 -5.29 -6.99 -19.09
CA HIS A 318 -4.42 -7.47 -18.02
C HIS A 318 -2.97 -7.07 -18.35
N THR A 319 -2.34 -6.29 -17.49
CA THR A 319 -1.01 -5.72 -17.75
C THR A 319 -0.04 -5.83 -16.58
N VAL A 320 -0.46 -6.36 -15.42
CA VAL A 320 0.38 -6.44 -14.22
C VAL A 320 1.68 -7.22 -14.44
N ASP A 321 1.64 -8.31 -15.21
CA ASP A 321 2.81 -9.16 -15.45
C ASP A 321 3.76 -8.58 -16.50
N THR A 322 3.29 -7.67 -17.32
CA THR A 322 4.06 -7.15 -18.44
C THR A 322 4.74 -5.84 -18.13
N HIS A 323 4.15 -5.02 -17.24
CA HIS A 323 4.53 -3.61 -17.00
C HIS A 323 4.87 -2.86 -18.29
N VAL A 324 4.28 -3.31 -19.41
CA VAL A 324 4.59 -2.83 -20.74
C VAL A 324 3.80 -1.57 -20.98
N HIS A 325 4.51 -0.52 -21.36
CA HIS A 325 3.89 0.57 -22.10
C HIS A 325 3.37 0.02 -23.43
N LEU A 326 2.13 -0.44 -23.43
CA LEU A 326 1.50 -0.74 -24.70
C LEU A 326 1.44 0.58 -25.48
N PRO A 327 2.08 0.68 -26.67
CA PRO A 327 1.90 1.85 -27.49
C PRO A 327 0.40 2.01 -27.72
N ILE A 328 -0.08 3.26 -27.69
CA ILE A 328 -1.48 3.57 -27.90
C ILE A 328 -1.81 3.28 -29.36
N THR A 329 -2.03 2.03 -29.66
CA THR A 329 -2.74 1.63 -30.85
C THR A 329 -4.21 1.68 -30.50
N ALA A 330 -5.03 2.28 -31.36
CA ALA A 330 -6.47 2.24 -31.21
C ALA A 330 -6.89 0.79 -30.91
N LYS A 331 -7.64 0.56 -29.82
CA LYS A 331 -8.17 -0.77 -29.54
C LYS A 331 -8.89 -1.30 -30.77
N PRO A 332 -8.70 -2.57 -31.15
CA PRO A 332 -9.40 -3.13 -32.30
C PRO A 332 -10.92 -3.05 -32.08
N PRO A 333 -11.70 -2.86 -33.14
CA PRO A 333 -13.15 -2.82 -33.02
C PRO A 333 -13.66 -4.11 -32.39
N VAL A 334 -14.61 -3.94 -31.47
CA VAL A 334 -15.23 -5.00 -30.68
C VAL A 334 -15.81 -6.11 -31.56
N ASN A 335 -15.26 -7.30 -31.47
CA ASN A 335 -15.85 -8.48 -32.09
C ASN A 335 -16.67 -9.23 -31.03
N THR A 336 -17.98 -9.23 -31.18
CA THR A 336 -18.98 -9.65 -30.21
C THR A 336 -19.08 -11.19 -30.05
N SER A 337 -17.99 -11.92 -29.86
CA SER A 337 -18.08 -13.35 -29.56
C SER A 337 -17.32 -13.68 -28.30
N LEU A 338 -18.02 -13.59 -27.17
CA LEU A 338 -17.54 -14.10 -25.87
C LEU A 338 -17.99 -15.56 -25.74
N GLN A 339 -17.04 -16.45 -25.48
CA GLN A 339 -17.35 -17.81 -25.03
C GLN A 339 -17.32 -17.86 -23.50
N PRO A 340 -18.21 -18.62 -22.85
CA PRO A 340 -18.28 -18.69 -21.39
C PRO A 340 -17.15 -19.55 -20.81
N MET A 341 -16.47 -19.03 -19.80
CA MET A 341 -15.55 -19.79 -18.96
C MET A 341 -16.01 -19.76 -17.49
N GLY A 342 -15.80 -20.87 -16.82
CA GLY A 342 -16.34 -21.17 -15.49
C GLY A 342 -15.63 -20.45 -14.34
N ALA A 343 -16.34 -20.39 -13.25
CA ALA A 343 -16.03 -19.60 -12.07
C ALA A 343 -14.95 -20.23 -11.18
N ASP A 344 -13.94 -19.41 -10.83
CA ASP A 344 -13.17 -19.52 -9.59
C ASP A 344 -12.62 -18.14 -9.17
N MET A 345 -12.54 -17.90 -7.86
CA MET A 345 -12.31 -16.61 -7.20
C MET A 345 -10.84 -16.13 -7.13
N PRO A 346 -10.57 -14.84 -6.84
CA PRO A 346 -9.34 -14.17 -7.29
C PRO A 346 -8.11 -14.46 -6.41
N VAL A 347 -7.06 -14.89 -7.06
CA VAL A 347 -5.73 -15.18 -6.51
C VAL A 347 -4.73 -14.05 -6.86
N SER A 348 -5.19 -12.95 -7.39
CA SER A 348 -4.42 -12.03 -8.20
C SER A 348 -3.52 -11.02 -7.49
N LEU A 349 -3.68 -10.84 -6.18
CA LEU A 349 -2.80 -9.98 -5.37
C LEU A 349 -1.60 -10.76 -4.80
N VAL A 350 -1.51 -12.05 -5.08
CA VAL A 350 -0.43 -12.92 -4.62
C VAL A 350 0.63 -12.99 -5.71
N GLU A 351 1.89 -12.75 -5.36
CA GLU A 351 3.01 -12.91 -6.31
C GLU A 351 2.97 -14.28 -7.00
N ALA A 352 3.40 -14.36 -8.26
CA ALA A 352 3.36 -15.59 -9.08
C ALA A 352 3.88 -16.83 -8.34
N ARG A 353 4.92 -16.66 -7.51
CA ARG A 353 5.51 -17.74 -6.71
C ARG A 353 4.61 -18.27 -5.58
N ASP A 354 3.64 -17.48 -5.14
CA ASP A 354 2.79 -17.78 -3.99
C ASP A 354 1.40 -18.27 -4.41
N ARG A 355 1.04 -18.07 -5.65
CA ARG A 355 -0.29 -18.38 -6.21
C ARG A 355 -0.67 -19.83 -6.02
N SER A 356 0.19 -20.74 -6.44
CA SER A 356 -0.06 -22.19 -6.26
C SER A 356 -0.28 -22.58 -4.79
N LEU A 357 0.44 -21.94 -3.87
CA LEU A 357 0.28 -22.18 -2.44
C LEU A 357 -1.04 -21.58 -1.94
N HIS A 358 -1.40 -20.39 -2.41
CA HIS A 358 -2.67 -19.74 -2.07
C HIS A 358 -3.87 -20.55 -2.56
N GLU A 359 -3.84 -21.05 -3.80
CA GLU A 359 -4.88 -21.92 -4.35
C GLU A 359 -5.06 -23.20 -3.54
N GLN A 360 -3.95 -23.83 -3.15
CA GLN A 360 -4.02 -25.00 -2.27
C GLN A 360 -4.70 -24.66 -0.95
N ILE A 361 -4.34 -23.54 -0.33
CA ILE A 361 -4.93 -23.09 0.93
C ILE A 361 -6.42 -22.79 0.74
N ARG A 362 -6.80 -22.04 -0.30
CA ARG A 362 -8.21 -21.76 -0.61
C ARG A 362 -9.03 -23.03 -0.80
N GLY A 363 -8.50 -23.98 -1.57
CA GLY A 363 -9.14 -25.28 -1.73
C GLY A 363 -9.36 -26.01 -0.40
N LYS A 364 -8.37 -25.97 0.50
CA LYS A 364 -8.48 -26.60 1.83
C LYS A 364 -9.40 -25.83 2.78
N VAL A 365 -9.49 -24.51 2.68
CA VAL A 365 -10.47 -23.71 3.43
C VAL A 365 -11.88 -24.00 2.92
N ALA A 366 -12.08 -24.13 1.61
CA ALA A 366 -13.38 -24.52 1.05
C ALA A 366 -13.81 -25.94 1.48
N GLU A 367 -12.88 -26.90 1.53
CA GLU A 367 -13.13 -28.24 2.09
C GLU A 367 -13.52 -28.16 3.59
N LEU A 368 -12.84 -27.31 4.35
CA LEU A 368 -13.14 -27.10 5.77
C LEU A 368 -14.53 -26.47 5.98
N ASP A 369 -14.90 -25.46 5.20
CA ASP A 369 -16.20 -24.83 5.22
C ASP A 369 -17.30 -25.83 4.89
N ALA A 370 -17.14 -26.59 3.82
CA ALA A 370 -18.10 -27.63 3.41
C ALA A 370 -18.29 -28.69 4.50
N ALA A 371 -17.20 -29.11 5.16
CA ALA A 371 -17.26 -30.05 6.29
C ALA A 371 -18.01 -29.50 7.50
N ASN A 372 -18.09 -28.17 7.65
CA ASN A 372 -18.82 -27.46 8.69
C ASN A 372 -20.18 -26.93 8.22
N GLY A 373 -20.65 -27.31 7.03
CA GLY A 373 -21.96 -26.92 6.47
C GLY A 373 -22.04 -25.46 6.05
N ARG A 374 -20.89 -24.84 5.75
CA ARG A 374 -20.75 -23.47 5.27
C ARG A 374 -20.40 -23.46 3.78
N SER A 375 -20.71 -22.38 3.08
CA SER A 375 -20.13 -22.05 1.80
C SER A 375 -18.90 -21.18 2.00
N PHE A 376 -17.98 -21.23 1.06
CA PHE A 376 -16.85 -20.31 0.99
C PHE A 376 -17.37 -18.87 0.86
N ASP A 377 -16.91 -17.95 1.69
CA ASP A 377 -17.38 -16.56 1.78
C ASP A 377 -16.21 -15.59 2.02
N ALA A 378 -16.50 -14.29 2.16
CA ALA A 378 -15.48 -13.26 2.43
C ALA A 378 -14.64 -13.52 3.69
N SER A 379 -15.18 -14.24 4.69
CA SER A 379 -14.41 -14.67 5.86
C SER A 379 -13.43 -15.78 5.49
N SER A 380 -13.83 -16.67 4.60
CA SER A 380 -13.00 -17.75 4.08
C SER A 380 -11.85 -17.22 3.24
N GLU A 381 -12.09 -16.13 2.49
CA GLU A 381 -11.07 -15.43 1.71
C GLU A 381 -10.03 -14.77 2.63
N ARG A 382 -10.47 -13.99 3.64
CA ARG A 382 -9.58 -13.42 4.65
C ARG A 382 -8.75 -14.48 5.35
N LEU A 383 -9.40 -15.59 5.71
CA LEU A 383 -8.75 -16.72 6.33
C LEU A 383 -7.67 -17.31 5.42
N SER A 384 -7.98 -17.49 4.13
CA SER A 384 -7.04 -18.03 3.14
C SER A 384 -5.82 -17.14 2.96
N ALA A 385 -6.00 -15.83 2.87
CA ALA A 385 -4.91 -14.87 2.79
C ALA A 385 -4.03 -14.87 4.04
N SER A 386 -4.64 -14.90 5.24
CA SER A 386 -3.90 -14.99 6.51
C SER A 386 -3.10 -16.29 6.63
N LEU A 387 -3.67 -17.40 6.17
CA LEU A 387 -3.00 -18.70 6.19
C LEU A 387 -1.86 -18.80 5.18
N LEU A 388 -1.92 -18.06 4.08
CA LEU A 388 -0.80 -17.95 3.13
C LEU A 388 0.41 -17.28 3.78
N VAL A 389 0.22 -16.15 4.48
CA VAL A 389 1.27 -15.49 5.25
C VAL A 389 1.87 -16.46 6.25
N LEU A 390 1.01 -17.10 7.06
CA LEU A 390 1.43 -18.07 8.07
C LEU A 390 2.27 -19.22 7.46
N ALA A 391 1.86 -19.74 6.31
CA ALA A 391 2.60 -20.80 5.63
C ALA A 391 3.98 -20.31 5.17
N ARG A 392 4.05 -19.11 4.57
CA ARG A 392 5.32 -18.53 4.12
C ARG A 392 6.27 -18.20 5.27
N GLU A 393 5.79 -17.59 6.33
CA GLU A 393 6.59 -17.30 7.53
C GLU A 393 7.23 -18.55 8.13
N ASN A 394 6.53 -19.68 8.04
CA ASN A 394 6.98 -20.95 8.60
C ASN A 394 7.64 -21.87 7.57
N GLY A 395 7.97 -21.37 6.37
CA GLY A 395 8.70 -22.10 5.35
C GLY A 395 7.93 -23.25 4.70
N LEU A 396 6.59 -23.22 4.74
CA LEU A 396 5.76 -24.19 4.04
C LEU A 396 5.65 -23.74 2.57
N ASP A 397 6.11 -24.59 1.66
CA ASP A 397 6.01 -24.43 0.20
C ASP A 397 4.81 -25.17 -0.39
N ARG A 398 4.08 -25.91 0.44
CA ARG A 398 2.87 -26.67 0.12
C ARG A 398 2.00 -26.81 1.37
N VAL A 399 0.68 -26.82 1.20
CA VAL A 399 -0.29 -27.09 2.26
C VAL A 399 -1.18 -28.26 1.87
N ASP A 400 -1.03 -29.36 2.57
CA ASP A 400 -1.79 -30.59 2.34
C ASP A 400 -3.12 -30.57 3.12
N HIS A 401 -3.15 -29.91 4.31
CA HIS A 401 -4.34 -29.83 5.16
C HIS A 401 -4.48 -28.46 5.83
N VAL A 402 -5.73 -28.00 5.92
CA VAL A 402 -6.15 -26.92 6.81
C VAL A 402 -7.15 -27.50 7.81
N VAL A 403 -6.85 -27.42 9.11
CA VAL A 403 -7.66 -28.05 10.16
C VAL A 403 -7.81 -27.13 11.37
N LEU A 404 -8.96 -27.23 12.04
CA LEU A 404 -9.22 -26.54 13.30
C LEU A 404 -8.72 -27.35 14.50
N SER A 405 -8.35 -26.68 15.59
CA SER A 405 -8.00 -27.34 16.85
C SER A 405 -9.17 -28.10 17.42
N CYS A 406 -8.89 -29.30 17.97
CA CYS A 406 -9.84 -30.08 18.76
C CYS A 406 -9.97 -29.45 20.14
N GLN A 407 -11.09 -29.72 20.85
CA GLN A 407 -11.28 -29.34 22.21
C GLN A 407 -10.31 -30.11 23.14
N THR A 408 -9.64 -29.37 24.02
CA THR A 408 -8.76 -29.92 25.07
C THR A 408 -9.16 -29.39 26.44
N GLU A 409 -8.59 -29.92 27.54
CA GLU A 409 -8.92 -29.47 28.91
C GLU A 409 -8.63 -27.96 29.17
N GLY A 410 -7.84 -27.29 28.33
CA GLY A 410 -7.47 -25.88 28.48
C GLY A 410 -7.88 -24.98 27.32
N ALA A 411 -8.43 -25.53 26.22
CA ALA A 411 -8.75 -24.74 25.01
C ALA A 411 -10.04 -25.28 24.37
N GLY A 412 -10.92 -24.36 23.96
CA GLY A 412 -12.14 -24.68 23.21
C GLY A 412 -11.84 -25.25 21.81
N ALA A 413 -12.82 -25.96 21.24
CA ALA A 413 -12.73 -26.37 19.84
C ALA A 413 -12.63 -25.16 18.91
N ALA A 414 -11.89 -25.29 17.80
CA ALA A 414 -11.72 -24.28 16.75
C ALA A 414 -11.07 -22.95 17.21
N GLN A 415 -10.40 -22.91 18.36
CA GLN A 415 -9.66 -21.70 18.78
C GLN A 415 -8.48 -21.37 17.86
N ASN A 416 -7.80 -22.41 17.35
CA ASN A 416 -6.69 -22.25 16.42
C ASN A 416 -6.99 -22.99 15.12
N ILE A 417 -6.48 -22.41 14.02
CA ILE A 417 -6.45 -23.04 12.71
C ILE A 417 -5.01 -23.37 12.34
N PHE A 418 -4.81 -24.51 11.72
CA PHE A 418 -3.49 -25.04 11.35
C PHE A 418 -3.38 -25.20 9.85
N VAL A 419 -2.23 -24.83 9.30
CA VAL A 419 -1.75 -25.26 7.99
C VAL A 419 -0.71 -26.36 8.18
N VAL A 420 -0.83 -27.44 7.42
CA VAL A 420 0.00 -28.63 7.60
C VAL A 420 0.55 -29.09 6.23
N LYS A 421 1.88 -29.28 6.17
CA LYS A 421 2.58 -29.95 5.06
C LYS A 421 2.96 -31.33 5.52
N GLY A 422 2.35 -32.36 4.93
CA GLY A 422 2.50 -33.77 5.27
C GLY A 422 1.23 -34.37 5.84
N ALA A 423 1.29 -35.61 6.32
CA ALA A 423 0.14 -36.32 6.89
C ALA A 423 -0.19 -35.80 8.30
N LEU A 424 -1.48 -35.81 8.68
CA LEU A 424 -1.93 -35.30 9.99
C LEU A 424 -1.44 -36.15 11.16
N ASP A 425 -1.20 -37.43 10.96
CA ASP A 425 -0.75 -38.42 11.97
C ASP A 425 0.78 -38.55 12.02
N ASP A 426 1.50 -37.90 11.10
CA ASP A 426 2.98 -37.94 11.09
C ASP A 426 3.55 -36.81 11.96
N PRO A 427 4.29 -37.16 13.04
CA PRO A 427 4.95 -36.15 13.90
C PRO A 427 6.01 -35.30 13.18
N SER A 428 6.55 -35.77 12.05
CA SER A 428 7.54 -35.03 11.25
C SER A 428 6.93 -34.00 10.29
N SER A 429 5.61 -33.97 10.15
CA SER A 429 4.90 -33.02 9.32
C SER A 429 5.08 -31.59 9.84
N LEU A 430 5.41 -30.64 8.94
CA LEU A 430 5.53 -29.24 9.28
C LEU A 430 4.13 -28.66 9.54
N ARG A 431 4.01 -27.92 10.64
CA ARG A 431 2.73 -27.33 11.07
C ARG A 431 2.95 -25.90 11.55
N ALA A 432 2.06 -25.02 11.13
CA ALA A 432 1.95 -23.69 11.69
C ALA A 432 0.49 -23.42 12.07
N HIS A 433 0.25 -22.53 13.03
CA HIS A 433 -1.10 -22.21 13.49
C HIS A 433 -1.24 -20.72 13.84
N SER A 434 -2.48 -20.26 13.78
CA SER A 434 -2.89 -18.93 14.21
C SER A 434 -4.24 -19.01 14.93
N PRO A 435 -4.61 -18.05 15.80
CA PRO A 435 -5.96 -17.94 16.33
C PRO A 435 -6.97 -17.81 15.18
N THR A 436 -7.97 -18.70 15.15
CA THR A 436 -8.96 -18.77 14.05
C THR A 436 -9.70 -17.44 13.87
N ALA A 437 -10.11 -16.81 14.99
CA ALA A 437 -10.85 -15.56 14.95
C ALA A 437 -10.00 -14.41 14.38
N GLU A 438 -8.73 -14.34 14.73
CA GLU A 438 -7.79 -13.34 14.22
C GLU A 438 -7.56 -13.52 12.72
N ALA A 439 -7.24 -14.73 12.30
CA ALA A 439 -7.01 -15.05 10.88
C ALA A 439 -8.24 -14.81 10.00
N ALA A 440 -9.47 -15.07 10.52
CA ALA A 440 -10.72 -14.84 9.79
C ALA A 440 -11.19 -13.38 9.79
N GLN A 441 -10.65 -12.53 10.68
CA GLN A 441 -10.99 -11.11 10.76
C GLN A 441 -9.95 -10.21 10.09
N ARG A 442 -8.72 -10.68 9.90
CA ARG A 442 -7.65 -9.90 9.26
C ARG A 442 -8.04 -9.58 7.82
N PRO A 443 -8.04 -8.30 7.42
CA PRO A 443 -8.29 -7.89 6.03
C PRO A 443 -7.35 -8.59 5.05
N VAL A 444 -7.85 -8.95 3.87
CA VAL A 444 -7.03 -9.62 2.84
C VAL A 444 -5.81 -8.79 2.50
N GLN A 445 -5.97 -7.47 2.35
CA GLN A 445 -4.87 -6.56 2.03
C GLN A 445 -3.77 -6.57 3.11
N GLU A 446 -4.13 -6.54 4.38
CA GLU A 446 -3.16 -6.63 5.49
C GLU A 446 -2.35 -7.94 5.42
N SER A 447 -3.01 -9.03 5.06
CA SER A 447 -2.33 -10.32 4.87
C SER A 447 -1.39 -10.28 3.67
N LEU A 448 -1.77 -9.62 2.57
CA LEU A 448 -0.93 -9.51 1.38
C LEU A 448 0.27 -8.59 1.60
N ASP A 449 0.08 -7.50 2.33
CA ASP A 449 1.18 -6.60 2.72
C ASP A 449 2.17 -7.35 3.61
N SER A 450 1.68 -8.11 4.59
CA SER A 450 2.51 -9.00 5.41
C SER A 450 3.24 -10.06 4.56
N LEU A 451 2.57 -10.62 3.54
CA LEU A 451 3.17 -11.57 2.60
C LEU A 451 4.33 -10.95 1.83
N ALA A 452 4.16 -9.73 1.34
CA ALA A 452 5.21 -9.01 0.62
C ALA A 452 6.46 -8.84 1.50
N VAL A 453 6.29 -8.45 2.77
CA VAL A 453 7.38 -8.33 3.74
C VAL A 453 8.07 -9.68 3.99
N VAL A 454 7.30 -10.76 4.14
CA VAL A 454 7.84 -12.12 4.33
C VAL A 454 8.65 -12.55 3.11
N ASN A 455 8.12 -12.33 1.92
CA ASN A 455 8.75 -12.68 0.67
C ASN A 455 10.06 -11.93 0.46
N GLN A 456 10.07 -10.64 0.76
CA GLN A 456 11.26 -9.82 0.68
C GLN A 456 12.34 -10.32 1.65
N ARG A 457 12.00 -10.56 2.91
CA ARG A 457 12.94 -11.11 3.89
C ARG A 457 13.54 -12.45 3.44
N GLN A 458 12.73 -13.32 2.84
CA GLN A 458 13.21 -14.58 2.29
C GLN A 458 14.14 -14.39 1.09
N ALA A 459 13.84 -13.42 0.21
CA ALA A 459 14.70 -13.08 -0.92
C ALA A 459 16.07 -12.54 -0.48
N GLU A 460 16.08 -11.66 0.52
CA GLU A 460 17.30 -11.12 1.12
C GLU A 460 18.16 -12.21 1.78
N GLN A 461 17.53 -13.10 2.54
CA GLN A 461 18.22 -14.24 3.14
C GLN A 461 18.84 -15.15 2.07
N ALA A 462 18.11 -15.45 0.99
CA ALA A 462 18.62 -16.24 -0.11
C ALA A 462 19.80 -15.56 -0.83
N ALA A 463 19.74 -14.25 -1.05
CA ALA A 463 20.82 -13.47 -1.65
C ALA A 463 22.08 -13.44 -0.76
N GLN A 464 21.92 -13.30 0.56
CA GLN A 464 23.02 -13.38 1.52
C GLN A 464 23.67 -14.77 1.55
N GLU A 465 22.87 -15.82 1.48
CA GLU A 465 23.36 -17.20 1.45
C GLU A 465 24.13 -17.48 0.15
N GLN A 466 23.63 -17.00 -0.98
CA GLN A 466 24.35 -17.10 -2.27
C GLN A 466 25.69 -16.37 -2.23
N THR A 467 25.71 -15.14 -1.69
CA THR A 467 26.95 -14.35 -1.55
C THR A 467 27.95 -15.07 -0.63
N ARG A 468 27.47 -15.62 0.48
CA ARG A 468 28.31 -16.38 1.43
C ARG A 468 28.88 -17.64 0.79
N THR A 469 28.08 -18.34 -0.01
CA THR A 469 28.54 -19.54 -0.74
C THR A 469 29.58 -19.19 -1.80
N GLN A 470 29.38 -18.11 -2.57
CA GLN A 470 30.35 -17.63 -3.55
C GLN A 470 31.67 -17.22 -2.91
N VAL A 471 31.64 -16.51 -1.77
CA VAL A 471 32.84 -16.13 -1.03
C VAL A 471 33.58 -17.38 -0.51
N GLN A 472 32.86 -18.38 -0.01
CA GLN A 472 33.46 -19.65 0.43
C GLN A 472 34.08 -20.44 -0.74
N GLU A 473 33.44 -20.47 -1.89
CA GLU A 473 33.99 -21.10 -3.08
C GLU A 473 35.22 -20.38 -3.61
N GLN A 474 35.25 -19.08 -3.62
CA GLN A 474 36.43 -18.27 -3.96
C GLN A 474 37.57 -18.48 -2.98
N GLN A 475 37.32 -18.60 -1.68
CA GLN A 475 38.34 -18.92 -0.70
C GLN A 475 38.89 -20.36 -0.84
N ARG A 476 38.03 -21.33 -1.19
CA ARG A 476 38.46 -22.70 -1.47
C ARG A 476 39.31 -22.82 -2.74
N SER A 477 38.99 -22.03 -3.76
CA SER A 477 39.77 -22.04 -5.03
C SER A 477 41.07 -21.23 -4.93
N ALA A 478 41.24 -20.39 -3.91
CA ALA A 478 42.45 -19.60 -3.68
C ALA A 478 43.50 -20.30 -2.78
N LEU A 479 43.24 -21.51 -2.26
CA LEU A 479 44.21 -22.29 -1.52
C LEU A 479 45.12 -23.04 -2.51
N PRO A 480 46.45 -22.83 -2.51
CA PRO A 480 47.38 -23.54 -3.36
C PRO A 480 47.45 -25.01 -2.94
N HIS A 481 47.47 -25.91 -3.91
CA HIS A 481 47.72 -27.34 -3.77
C HIS A 481 49.16 -27.63 -3.34
#